data_54bc35a957df6ed1fa88c4c6402244ea
#
_entry.id   54bc35a957df6ed1fa88c4c6402244ea
#
_cell.length_a   1.000
_cell.length_b   1.000
_cell.length_c   1.000
_cell.angle_alpha   90.00
_cell.angle_beta   90.00
_cell.angle_gamma   90.00
#
_symmetry.space_group_name_H-M   'P 1'
#
loop_
_entity.id
_entity.type
_entity.pdbx_description
1 polymer ?
#
loop_
_entity_poly.entity_id
_entity_poly.type
_entity_poly.pdbx_seq_one_letter_code
_entity_poly.pdbx_strand_id
1 'polypeptide(L)'
;MHPFRFGVVVNTAASGADWIARARRAEAIGYATFLVTDHLGRQLSPLTALMAAATATTTLRVGSYVFANDYRHPLVLAREAATIDFLSGGRLELGLGAGWMTVDYRRLGMPYDPPAKRIDRLAEALPLISRLLSGETVDHEGPAYRLGGAEVHPRPVQRPRPPIMVGGGGPRMLRLAARYADIVAIQPQFSPKGRARLREATDGAMARKVAILREAAGESFERLELNVIVADAGLAGSGRPVGTSLLAAGKSVATHLVGTPFALYGTVGQLSDALERRRDRFGISYYALPSRALDEMAPLVEALAGR
;
A
#
# COMPACT_ATOMS: atom_id res chain seq x y z
N MET A 1 -16.89 -2.27 11.29
CA MET A 1 -15.67 -1.43 11.22
C MET A 1 -14.45 -2.31 11.45
N HIS A 2 -13.37 -2.12 10.67
CA HIS A 2 -12.12 -2.84 10.84
C HIS A 2 -11.31 -2.32 12.06
N PRO A 3 -10.58 -3.19 12.78
CA PRO A 3 -9.66 -2.76 13.83
C PRO A 3 -8.50 -1.94 13.25
N PHE A 4 -7.85 -1.11 14.08
CA PHE A 4 -6.69 -0.36 13.64
C PHE A 4 -5.52 -1.29 13.31
N ARG A 5 -4.89 -1.04 12.15
CA ARG A 5 -3.67 -1.68 11.70
C ARG A 5 -2.65 -0.63 11.28
N PHE A 6 -1.38 -0.91 11.59
CA PHE A 6 -0.28 -0.07 11.19
C PHE A 6 0.70 -0.88 10.35
N GLY A 7 1.02 -0.36 9.17
CA GLY A 7 2.11 -0.86 8.35
C GLY A 7 3.28 0.11 8.38
N VAL A 8 4.48 -0.37 8.11
CA VAL A 8 5.66 0.47 7.93
C VAL A 8 6.21 0.33 6.52
N VAL A 9 6.40 1.44 5.82
CA VAL A 9 6.95 1.48 4.45
C VAL A 9 8.46 1.64 4.53
N VAL A 10 9.20 0.58 4.16
CA VAL A 10 10.66 0.54 4.18
C VAL A 10 11.17 0.21 2.78
N ASN A 11 12.03 1.05 2.21
CA ASN A 11 12.50 0.89 0.84
C ASN A 11 14.01 0.69 0.74
N THR A 12 14.74 1.09 1.79
CA THR A 12 16.21 1.08 1.82
C THR A 12 16.72 0.59 3.16
N ALA A 13 17.93 0.04 3.15
CA ALA A 13 18.67 -0.31 4.34
C ALA A 13 20.17 -0.07 4.08
N ALA A 14 20.95 0.11 5.13
CA ALA A 14 22.41 0.25 5.03
C ALA A 14 23.09 -1.09 4.70
N SER A 15 22.49 -2.21 5.09
CA SER A 15 22.96 -3.57 4.84
C SER A 15 21.80 -4.58 4.91
N GLY A 16 22.05 -5.83 4.53
CA GLY A 16 21.10 -6.93 4.74
C GLY A 16 20.78 -7.15 6.23
N ALA A 17 21.74 -7.01 7.11
CA ALA A 17 21.55 -7.10 8.56
C ALA A 17 20.63 -5.97 9.08
N ASP A 18 20.80 -4.73 8.60
CA ASP A 18 19.95 -3.60 8.94
C ASP A 18 18.50 -3.85 8.45
N TRP A 19 18.32 -4.43 7.25
CA TRP A 19 17.01 -4.82 6.73
C TRP A 19 16.28 -5.78 7.65
N ILE A 20 16.97 -6.86 8.04
CA ILE A 20 16.44 -7.88 8.96
C ILE A 20 16.11 -7.26 10.32
N ALA A 21 17.01 -6.43 10.87
CA ALA A 21 16.81 -5.77 12.15
C ALA A 21 15.55 -4.87 12.14
N ARG A 22 15.32 -4.13 11.05
CA ARG A 22 14.10 -3.29 10.88
C ARG A 22 12.82 -4.13 10.81
N ALA A 23 12.84 -5.26 10.10
CA ALA A 23 11.68 -6.15 10.03
C ALA A 23 11.33 -6.73 11.42
N ARG A 24 12.34 -7.24 12.16
CA ARG A 24 12.16 -7.73 13.53
C ARG A 24 11.71 -6.63 14.50
N ARG A 25 12.24 -5.42 14.33
CA ARG A 25 11.84 -4.27 15.15
C ARG A 25 10.38 -3.89 14.89
N ALA A 26 9.94 -3.88 13.62
CA ALA A 26 8.54 -3.63 13.27
C ALA A 26 7.61 -4.69 13.91
N GLU A 27 7.99 -5.97 13.84
CA GLU A 27 7.25 -7.06 14.49
C GLU A 27 7.16 -6.86 15.99
N ALA A 28 8.28 -6.57 16.66
CA ALA A 28 8.35 -6.39 18.11
C ALA A 28 7.53 -5.18 18.62
N ILE A 29 7.37 -4.13 17.82
CA ILE A 29 6.50 -2.98 18.15
C ILE A 29 5.01 -3.31 17.95
N GLY A 30 4.68 -4.31 17.14
CA GLY A 30 3.29 -4.66 16.83
C GLY A 30 2.77 -4.04 15.52
N TYR A 31 3.65 -3.64 14.61
CA TYR A 31 3.23 -3.33 13.25
C TYR A 31 2.61 -4.57 12.60
N ALA A 32 1.50 -4.37 11.91
CA ALA A 32 0.81 -5.47 11.24
C ALA A 32 1.51 -5.89 9.95
N THR A 33 2.13 -4.95 9.21
CA THR A 33 2.67 -5.22 7.88
C THR A 33 3.96 -4.43 7.61
N PHE A 34 4.93 -5.10 7.01
CA PHE A 34 6.15 -4.52 6.46
C PHE A 34 5.97 -4.32 4.95
N LEU A 35 5.98 -3.07 4.50
CA LEU A 35 5.59 -2.67 3.16
C LEU A 35 6.80 -2.17 2.35
N VAL A 36 6.86 -2.54 1.07
CA VAL A 36 7.92 -2.10 0.15
C VAL A 36 7.30 -1.53 -1.11
N THR A 37 7.78 -0.37 -1.58
CA THR A 37 7.33 0.22 -2.85
C THR A 37 8.06 -0.40 -4.05
N ASP A 38 7.54 -0.16 -5.27
CA ASP A 38 8.07 -0.74 -6.51
C ASP A 38 8.60 0.34 -7.45
N HIS A 39 9.63 1.06 -6.99
CA HIS A 39 10.33 2.05 -7.80
C HIS A 39 11.73 1.57 -8.18
N LEU A 40 12.22 1.99 -9.35
CA LEU A 40 13.55 1.64 -9.86
C LEU A 40 14.64 2.63 -9.42
N GLY A 41 14.41 3.37 -8.34
CA GLY A 41 15.35 4.30 -7.75
C GLY A 41 16.38 3.62 -6.84
N ARG A 42 16.85 4.37 -5.84
CA ARG A 42 17.76 3.84 -4.79
C ARG A 42 16.91 3.10 -3.75
N GLN A 43 16.40 1.92 -4.10
CA GLN A 43 15.68 1.05 -3.18
C GLN A 43 15.95 -0.42 -3.53
N LEU A 44 15.61 -1.30 -2.59
CA LEU A 44 15.70 -2.74 -2.79
C LEU A 44 14.60 -3.23 -3.73
N SER A 45 14.85 -4.34 -4.44
CA SER A 45 13.83 -5.03 -5.23
C SER A 45 12.75 -5.58 -4.28
N PRO A 46 11.47 -5.23 -4.49
CA PRO A 46 10.43 -5.50 -3.49
C PRO A 46 10.21 -7.00 -3.24
N LEU A 47 10.17 -7.85 -4.26
CA LEU A 47 9.90 -9.29 -4.09
C LEU A 47 10.94 -9.97 -3.18
N THR A 48 12.22 -9.75 -3.48
CA THR A 48 13.33 -10.34 -2.69
C THR A 48 13.44 -9.72 -1.30
N ALA A 49 13.21 -8.41 -1.20
CA ALA A 49 13.22 -7.69 0.08
C ALA A 49 12.09 -8.14 1.01
N LEU A 50 10.87 -8.34 0.47
CA LEU A 50 9.73 -8.87 1.21
C LEU A 50 9.98 -10.29 1.70
N MET A 51 10.57 -11.16 0.85
CA MET A 51 10.89 -12.52 1.27
C MET A 51 11.95 -12.54 2.39
N ALA A 52 12.99 -11.70 2.31
CA ALA A 52 13.98 -11.57 3.37
C ALA A 52 13.36 -11.09 4.70
N ALA A 53 12.41 -10.14 4.66
CA ALA A 53 11.68 -9.71 5.85
C ALA A 53 10.79 -10.82 6.41
N ALA A 54 10.09 -11.55 5.54
CA ALA A 54 9.19 -12.65 5.94
C ALA A 54 9.96 -13.79 6.63
N THR A 55 11.13 -14.17 6.12
CA THR A 55 11.96 -15.24 6.73
C THR A 55 12.58 -14.83 8.07
N ALA A 56 12.72 -13.53 8.31
CA ALA A 56 13.30 -12.99 9.53
C ALA A 56 12.29 -12.78 10.66
N THR A 57 11.00 -12.94 10.39
CA THR A 57 9.85 -12.66 11.28
C THR A 57 8.89 -13.84 11.32
N THR A 58 8.00 -13.85 12.31
CA THR A 58 7.06 -14.97 12.54
C THR A 58 5.60 -14.62 12.29
N THR A 59 5.19 -13.41 12.65
CA THR A 59 3.79 -12.93 12.59
C THR A 59 3.60 -11.73 11.66
N LEU A 60 4.66 -10.93 11.46
CA LEU A 60 4.64 -9.73 10.64
C LEU A 60 4.25 -10.08 9.19
N ARG A 61 3.19 -9.47 8.70
CA ARG A 61 2.81 -9.58 7.29
C ARG A 61 3.79 -8.79 6.43
N VAL A 62 3.94 -9.20 5.18
CA VAL A 62 4.79 -8.52 4.19
C VAL A 62 3.95 -8.14 2.98
N GLY A 63 4.17 -6.97 2.42
CA GLY A 63 3.34 -6.51 1.29
C GLY A 63 4.01 -5.47 0.40
N SER A 64 3.58 -5.42 -0.84
CA SER A 64 3.97 -4.35 -1.75
C SER A 64 3.06 -3.12 -1.58
N TYR A 65 3.65 -1.92 -1.71
CA TYR A 65 2.91 -0.66 -1.54
C TYR A 65 3.18 0.34 -2.68
N VAL A 66 2.82 0.11 -3.90
CA VAL A 66 2.21 -1.10 -4.48
C VAL A 66 3.01 -1.47 -5.74
N PHE A 67 2.95 -2.72 -6.22
CA PHE A 67 3.54 -3.09 -7.48
C PHE A 67 2.94 -2.30 -8.65
N ALA A 68 3.80 -1.79 -9.54
CA ALA A 68 3.35 -1.23 -10.82
C ALA A 68 3.01 -2.38 -11.77
N ASN A 69 1.72 -2.49 -12.12
CA ASN A 69 1.22 -3.56 -12.97
C ASN A 69 1.99 -3.72 -14.29
N ASP A 70 2.42 -2.59 -14.85
CA ASP A 70 3.11 -2.58 -16.15
C ASP A 70 4.50 -3.23 -16.14
N TYR A 71 5.13 -3.42 -14.96
CA TYR A 71 6.50 -3.94 -14.89
C TYR A 71 6.57 -5.47 -14.94
N ARG A 72 5.45 -6.18 -14.78
CA ARG A 72 5.42 -7.65 -14.73
C ARG A 72 4.18 -8.20 -15.40
N HIS A 73 4.34 -9.33 -16.08
CA HIS A 73 3.21 -10.08 -16.60
C HIS A 73 2.36 -10.64 -15.43
N PRO A 74 1.01 -10.58 -15.49
CA PRO A 74 0.14 -10.99 -14.36
C PRO A 74 0.37 -12.44 -13.90
N LEU A 75 0.64 -13.37 -14.80
CA LEU A 75 0.97 -14.77 -14.45
C LEU A 75 2.28 -14.85 -13.66
N VAL A 76 3.32 -14.11 -14.10
CA VAL A 76 4.62 -14.10 -13.39
C VAL A 76 4.44 -13.53 -12.00
N LEU A 77 3.74 -12.40 -11.88
CA LEU A 77 3.49 -11.76 -10.59
C LEU A 77 2.63 -12.64 -9.67
N ALA A 78 1.60 -13.31 -10.20
CA ALA A 78 0.78 -14.25 -9.42
C ALA A 78 1.61 -15.42 -8.88
N ARG A 79 2.53 -15.97 -9.69
CA ARG A 79 3.43 -17.05 -9.27
C ARG A 79 4.41 -16.60 -8.18
N GLU A 80 4.99 -15.43 -8.33
CA GLU A 80 5.88 -14.83 -7.31
C GLU A 80 5.12 -14.56 -6.01
N ALA A 81 3.91 -13.98 -6.09
CA ALA A 81 3.06 -13.72 -4.95
C ALA A 81 2.65 -15.03 -4.22
N ALA A 82 2.24 -16.05 -4.96
CA ALA A 82 1.92 -17.34 -4.38
C ALA A 82 3.13 -18.00 -3.69
N THR A 83 4.33 -17.84 -4.27
CA THR A 83 5.57 -18.35 -3.68
C THR A 83 5.89 -17.62 -2.35
N ILE A 84 5.79 -16.29 -2.32
CA ILE A 84 5.99 -15.53 -1.08
C ILE A 84 4.93 -15.92 -0.03
N ASP A 85 3.68 -16.05 -0.43
CA ASP A 85 2.61 -16.46 0.48
C ASP A 85 2.87 -17.84 1.09
N PHE A 86 3.25 -18.80 0.24
CA PHE A 86 3.58 -20.16 0.67
C PHE A 86 4.76 -20.19 1.64
N LEU A 87 5.88 -19.55 1.27
CA LEU A 87 7.10 -19.55 2.08
C LEU A 87 6.99 -18.72 3.36
N SER A 88 6.12 -17.71 3.39
CA SER A 88 5.85 -16.90 4.58
C SER A 88 4.79 -17.52 5.51
N GLY A 89 4.17 -18.65 5.13
CA GLY A 89 3.08 -19.24 5.91
C GLY A 89 1.79 -18.41 5.88
N GLY A 90 1.46 -17.78 4.73
CA GLY A 90 0.21 -17.05 4.56
C GLY A 90 0.26 -15.59 5.04
N ARG A 91 1.42 -14.93 4.95
CA ARG A 91 1.59 -13.55 5.45
C ARG A 91 1.72 -12.48 4.37
N LEU A 92 1.46 -12.81 3.10
CA LEU A 92 1.51 -11.83 2.01
C LEU A 92 0.26 -10.94 1.96
N GLU A 93 0.45 -9.65 1.68
CA GLU A 93 -0.54 -8.69 1.17
C GLU A 93 -0.08 -8.19 -0.21
N LEU A 94 -0.84 -8.48 -1.25
CA LEU A 94 -0.45 -8.17 -2.63
C LEU A 94 -0.99 -6.80 -3.05
N GLY A 95 -0.15 -5.78 -3.01
CA GLY A 95 -0.51 -4.44 -3.44
C GLY A 95 -0.27 -4.21 -4.94
N LEU A 96 -1.25 -3.67 -5.65
CA LEU A 96 -1.23 -3.40 -7.09
C LEU A 96 -1.66 -1.97 -7.42
N GLY A 97 -1.04 -1.39 -8.44
CA GLY A 97 -1.38 -0.07 -8.95
C GLY A 97 -1.05 0.06 -10.44
N ALA A 98 -1.60 1.08 -11.09
CA ALA A 98 -1.44 1.30 -12.53
C ALA A 98 -0.06 1.86 -12.93
N GLY A 99 0.86 2.07 -11.98
CA GLY A 99 2.11 2.78 -12.23
C GLY A 99 1.89 4.30 -12.44
N TRP A 100 2.88 5.13 -12.10
CA TRP A 100 2.69 6.59 -12.19
C TRP A 100 3.98 7.38 -12.45
N MET A 101 5.14 6.85 -12.12
CA MET A 101 6.41 7.59 -12.14
C MET A 101 7.13 7.45 -13.48
N THR A 102 7.12 8.51 -14.28
CA THR A 102 7.72 8.53 -15.62
C THR A 102 9.19 8.13 -15.66
N VAL A 103 9.95 8.44 -14.61
CA VAL A 103 11.38 8.11 -14.57
C VAL A 103 11.62 6.59 -14.54
N ASP A 104 10.74 5.83 -13.91
CA ASP A 104 10.86 4.37 -13.85
C ASP A 104 10.58 3.74 -15.21
N TYR A 105 9.53 4.19 -15.91
CA TYR A 105 9.26 3.76 -17.30
C TYR A 105 10.44 4.05 -18.23
N ARG A 106 11.03 5.25 -18.11
CA ARG A 106 12.21 5.61 -18.91
C ARG A 106 13.42 4.70 -18.59
N ARG A 107 13.63 4.34 -17.32
CA ARG A 107 14.70 3.42 -16.92
C ARG A 107 14.50 2.00 -17.46
N LEU A 108 13.24 1.57 -17.58
CA LEU A 108 12.88 0.28 -18.17
C LEU A 108 12.91 0.31 -19.72
N GLY A 109 13.07 1.47 -20.35
CA GLY A 109 12.89 1.59 -21.81
C GLY A 109 11.45 1.35 -22.26
N MET A 110 10.48 1.49 -21.36
CA MET A 110 9.05 1.24 -21.61
C MET A 110 8.32 2.54 -21.99
N PRO A 111 7.31 2.46 -22.89
CA PRO A 111 6.44 3.60 -23.15
C PRO A 111 5.64 3.99 -21.90
N TYR A 112 5.60 5.31 -21.63
CA TYR A 112 4.74 5.85 -20.59
C TYR A 112 3.37 6.18 -21.18
N ASP A 113 2.51 5.20 -21.27
CA ASP A 113 1.16 5.35 -21.79
C ASP A 113 0.30 6.32 -20.98
N PRO A 114 -0.76 6.91 -21.56
CA PRO A 114 -1.74 7.70 -20.83
C PRO A 114 -2.34 6.95 -19.63
N PRO A 115 -2.72 7.64 -18.55
CA PRO A 115 -3.26 6.99 -17.35
C PRO A 115 -4.45 6.06 -17.62
N ALA A 116 -5.32 6.41 -18.59
CA ALA A 116 -6.45 5.58 -18.96
C ALA A 116 -6.01 4.18 -19.42
N LYS A 117 -5.03 4.10 -20.33
CA LYS A 117 -4.52 2.83 -20.86
C LYS A 117 -3.84 1.99 -19.80
N ARG A 118 -3.07 2.62 -18.88
CA ARG A 118 -2.44 1.91 -17.76
C ARG A 118 -3.47 1.35 -16.77
N ILE A 119 -4.56 2.10 -16.53
CA ILE A 119 -5.68 1.63 -15.71
C ILE A 119 -6.44 0.49 -16.40
N ASP A 120 -6.58 0.52 -17.74
CA ASP A 120 -7.19 -0.58 -18.49
C ASP A 120 -6.38 -1.87 -18.36
N ARG A 121 -5.05 -1.81 -18.48
CA ARG A 121 -4.18 -2.96 -18.24
C ARG A 121 -4.30 -3.52 -16.83
N LEU A 122 -4.35 -2.66 -15.81
CA LEU A 122 -4.57 -3.10 -14.43
C LEU A 122 -5.96 -3.73 -14.25
N ALA A 123 -6.99 -3.16 -14.87
CA ALA A 123 -8.36 -3.68 -14.81
C ALA A 123 -8.48 -5.09 -15.43
N GLU A 124 -7.67 -5.36 -16.47
CA GLU A 124 -7.57 -6.69 -17.07
C GLU A 124 -6.73 -7.65 -16.20
N ALA A 125 -5.64 -7.18 -15.59
CA ALA A 125 -4.75 -7.99 -14.78
C ALA A 125 -5.36 -8.44 -13.44
N LEU A 126 -6.13 -7.58 -12.76
CA LEU A 126 -6.66 -7.87 -11.42
C LEU A 126 -7.51 -9.15 -11.34
N PRO A 127 -8.52 -9.38 -12.21
CA PRO A 127 -9.27 -10.63 -12.21
C PRO A 127 -8.40 -11.85 -12.57
N LEU A 128 -7.43 -11.70 -13.49
CA LEU A 128 -6.51 -12.79 -13.85
C LEU A 128 -5.66 -13.21 -12.66
N ILE A 129 -5.03 -12.23 -11.97
CA ILE A 129 -4.23 -12.49 -10.77
C ILE A 129 -5.08 -13.12 -9.66
N SER A 130 -6.30 -12.60 -9.45
CA SER A 130 -7.21 -13.13 -8.43
C SER A 130 -7.56 -14.60 -8.68
N ARG A 131 -7.94 -14.95 -9.91
CA ARG A 131 -8.28 -16.33 -10.32
C ARG A 131 -7.08 -17.27 -10.21
N LEU A 132 -5.91 -16.86 -10.71
CA LEU A 132 -4.67 -17.63 -10.61
C LEU A 132 -4.30 -17.91 -9.14
N LEU A 133 -4.37 -16.90 -8.27
CA LEU A 133 -4.08 -17.05 -6.83
C LEU A 133 -5.13 -17.88 -6.08
N SER A 134 -6.37 -17.94 -6.59
CA SER A 134 -7.41 -18.83 -6.06
C SER A 134 -7.25 -20.28 -6.51
N GLY A 135 -6.29 -20.56 -7.40
CA GLY A 135 -5.93 -21.88 -7.88
C GLY A 135 -6.75 -22.35 -9.08
N GLU A 136 -7.33 -21.43 -9.84
CA GLU A 136 -7.98 -21.75 -11.10
C GLU A 136 -6.94 -21.95 -12.22
N THR A 137 -7.28 -22.80 -13.19
CA THR A 137 -6.66 -22.82 -14.52
C THR A 137 -7.27 -21.69 -15.35
N VAL A 138 -6.45 -20.83 -15.92
CA VAL A 138 -6.91 -19.59 -16.58
C VAL A 138 -6.55 -19.59 -18.05
N ASP A 139 -7.60 -19.56 -18.88
CA ASP A 139 -7.52 -19.16 -20.29
C ASP A 139 -8.04 -17.73 -20.42
N HIS A 140 -7.32 -16.90 -21.18
CA HIS A 140 -7.69 -15.51 -21.40
C HIS A 140 -7.12 -14.99 -22.72
N GLU A 141 -7.96 -14.30 -23.48
CA GLU A 141 -7.54 -13.56 -24.66
C GLU A 141 -8.12 -12.15 -24.59
N GLY A 142 -7.26 -11.19 -24.25
CA GLY A 142 -7.62 -9.79 -24.05
C GLY A 142 -6.68 -8.83 -24.75
N PRO A 143 -6.98 -7.52 -24.67
CA PRO A 143 -6.22 -6.49 -25.37
C PRO A 143 -4.79 -6.30 -24.83
N ALA A 144 -4.53 -6.63 -23.55
CA ALA A 144 -3.20 -6.48 -22.96
C ALA A 144 -2.53 -7.81 -22.63
N TYR A 145 -3.30 -8.85 -22.34
CA TYR A 145 -2.75 -10.14 -21.88
C TYR A 145 -3.40 -11.33 -22.62
N ARG A 146 -2.59 -12.36 -22.83
CA ARG A 146 -3.04 -13.67 -23.33
C ARG A 146 -2.50 -14.76 -22.42
N LEU A 147 -3.34 -15.69 -22.02
CA LEU A 147 -3.03 -16.83 -21.17
C LEU A 147 -3.68 -18.08 -21.76
N GLY A 148 -2.97 -19.18 -21.82
CA GLY A 148 -3.47 -20.48 -22.27
C GLY A 148 -3.15 -21.53 -21.22
N GLY A 149 -4.17 -22.12 -20.56
CA GLY A 149 -4.03 -23.13 -19.53
C GLY A 149 -3.13 -22.73 -18.37
N ALA A 150 -3.14 -21.43 -17.99
CA ALA A 150 -2.21 -20.90 -17.01
C ALA A 150 -2.61 -21.28 -15.59
N GLU A 151 -1.66 -21.83 -14.85
CA GLU A 151 -1.79 -22.20 -13.44
C GLU A 151 -0.63 -21.64 -12.61
N VAL A 152 -0.83 -21.55 -11.29
CA VAL A 152 0.19 -21.07 -10.34
C VAL A 152 0.50 -22.13 -9.31
N HIS A 153 1.80 -22.46 -9.20
CA HIS A 153 2.37 -23.33 -8.18
C HIS A 153 3.60 -22.69 -7.53
N PRO A 154 3.80 -22.85 -6.18
CA PRO A 154 2.88 -23.49 -5.24
C PRO A 154 1.56 -22.74 -5.14
N ARG A 155 0.50 -23.38 -4.65
CA ARG A 155 -0.74 -22.66 -4.31
C ARG A 155 -0.54 -21.84 -3.06
N PRO A 156 -1.11 -20.61 -2.96
CA PRO A 156 -1.05 -19.82 -1.73
C PRO A 156 -1.56 -20.60 -0.51
N VAL A 157 -1.09 -20.23 0.68
CA VAL A 157 -1.62 -20.73 1.96
C VAL A 157 -2.95 -20.06 2.28
N GLN A 158 -3.04 -18.76 2.06
CA GLN A 158 -4.25 -17.97 2.33
C GLN A 158 -5.41 -18.38 1.41
N ARG A 159 -6.64 -18.45 1.95
CA ARG A 159 -7.84 -18.80 1.22
C ARG A 159 -8.86 -17.66 1.26
N PRO A 160 -9.57 -17.38 0.16
CA PRO A 160 -9.42 -18.01 -1.16
C PRO A 160 -8.09 -17.67 -1.85
N ARG A 161 -7.41 -16.58 -1.42
CA ARG A 161 -6.13 -16.07 -1.92
C ARG A 161 -5.54 -15.05 -0.94
N PRO A 162 -4.27 -14.63 -1.09
CA PRO A 162 -3.74 -13.45 -0.40
C PRO A 162 -4.61 -12.22 -0.64
N PRO A 163 -4.80 -11.34 0.37
CA PRO A 163 -5.57 -10.12 0.18
C PRO A 163 -4.90 -9.23 -0.88
N ILE A 164 -5.73 -8.69 -1.76
CA ILE A 164 -5.30 -7.76 -2.81
C ILE A 164 -5.54 -6.33 -2.34
N MET A 165 -4.47 -5.55 -2.27
CA MET A 165 -4.53 -4.11 -2.06
C MET A 165 -4.49 -3.40 -3.42
N VAL A 166 -5.39 -2.45 -3.67
CA VAL A 166 -5.32 -1.60 -4.87
C VAL A 166 -5.05 -0.16 -4.46
N GLY A 167 -3.94 0.40 -4.96
CA GLY A 167 -3.50 1.75 -4.66
C GLY A 167 -3.92 2.77 -5.72
N GLY A 168 -4.52 3.89 -5.28
CA GLY A 168 -4.86 4.98 -6.15
C GLY A 168 -5.71 6.09 -5.50
N GLY A 169 -5.92 7.19 -6.22
CA GLY A 169 -6.64 8.34 -5.70
C GLY A 169 -7.60 9.01 -6.70
N GLY A 170 -7.57 8.61 -7.96
CA GLY A 170 -8.49 9.11 -8.98
C GLY A 170 -9.79 8.31 -9.05
N PRO A 171 -10.91 8.92 -9.48
CA PRO A 171 -12.23 8.26 -9.45
C PRO A 171 -12.27 6.90 -10.15
N ARG A 172 -11.60 6.75 -11.30
CA ARG A 172 -11.55 5.51 -12.05
C ARG A 172 -10.80 4.40 -11.28
N MET A 173 -9.67 4.74 -10.64
CA MET A 173 -8.91 3.81 -9.81
C MET A 173 -9.69 3.39 -8.56
N LEU A 174 -10.42 4.33 -7.93
CA LEU A 174 -11.24 4.02 -6.76
C LEU A 174 -12.40 3.07 -7.11
N ARG A 175 -13.08 3.27 -8.25
CA ARG A 175 -14.11 2.34 -8.72
C ARG A 175 -13.53 0.95 -9.04
N LEU A 176 -12.33 0.89 -9.61
CA LEU A 176 -11.64 -0.36 -9.87
C LEU A 176 -11.26 -1.06 -8.54
N ALA A 177 -10.73 -0.32 -7.58
CA ALA A 177 -10.41 -0.83 -6.24
C ALA A 177 -11.65 -1.37 -5.53
N ALA A 178 -12.76 -0.63 -5.56
CA ALA A 178 -14.03 -1.05 -4.96
C ALA A 178 -14.54 -2.41 -5.48
N ARG A 179 -14.20 -2.75 -6.73
CA ARG A 179 -14.65 -4.00 -7.38
C ARG A 179 -13.75 -5.20 -7.08
N TYR A 180 -12.45 -5.00 -6.95
CA TYR A 180 -11.47 -6.11 -6.96
C TYR A 180 -10.59 -6.19 -5.72
N ALA A 181 -10.54 -5.15 -4.90
CA ALA A 181 -9.66 -5.12 -3.74
C ALA A 181 -10.33 -5.64 -2.47
N ASP A 182 -9.50 -6.17 -1.58
CA ASP A 182 -9.82 -6.38 -0.16
C ASP A 182 -9.37 -5.15 0.66
N ILE A 183 -8.27 -4.50 0.22
CA ILE A 183 -7.69 -3.31 0.85
C ILE A 183 -7.60 -2.19 -0.19
N VAL A 184 -8.09 -1.00 0.12
CA VAL A 184 -7.99 0.17 -0.75
C VAL A 184 -6.98 1.15 -0.18
N ALA A 185 -5.82 1.26 -0.82
CA ALA A 185 -4.81 2.26 -0.45
C ALA A 185 -5.15 3.61 -1.09
N ILE A 186 -5.87 4.44 -0.33
CA ILE A 186 -6.30 5.76 -0.78
C ILE A 186 -5.10 6.71 -0.78
N GLN A 187 -4.78 7.26 -1.95
CA GLN A 187 -3.65 8.17 -2.11
C GLN A 187 -4.08 9.54 -2.62
N PRO A 188 -3.29 10.60 -2.35
CA PRO A 188 -3.38 11.82 -3.14
C PRO A 188 -3.06 11.50 -4.60
N GLN A 189 -3.62 12.26 -5.54
CA GLN A 189 -3.17 12.16 -6.92
C GLN A 189 -1.77 12.77 -7.05
N PHE A 190 -0.90 12.07 -7.75
CA PHE A 190 0.45 12.55 -8.05
C PHE A 190 0.53 13.06 -9.50
N SER A 191 1.34 14.08 -9.72
CA SER A 191 1.76 14.47 -11.07
C SER A 191 2.76 13.43 -11.60
N PRO A 192 2.98 13.33 -12.92
CA PRO A 192 3.99 12.44 -13.49
C PRO A 192 5.42 12.70 -12.98
N LYS A 193 5.68 13.89 -12.43
CA LYS A 193 6.96 14.29 -11.82
C LYS A 193 7.03 13.99 -10.31
N GLY A 194 6.07 13.26 -9.74
CA GLY A 194 6.09 12.84 -8.34
C GLY A 194 5.57 13.86 -7.32
N ARG A 195 4.99 14.96 -7.77
CA ARG A 195 4.43 15.97 -6.86
C ARG A 195 2.99 15.62 -6.49
N ALA A 196 2.71 15.47 -5.20
CA ALA A 196 1.35 15.31 -4.71
C ALA A 196 0.51 16.57 -5.00
N ARG A 197 -0.74 16.37 -5.42
CA ARG A 197 -1.71 17.46 -5.54
C ARG A 197 -2.29 17.73 -4.16
N LEU A 198 -1.78 18.74 -3.46
CA LEU A 198 -2.11 19.03 -2.05
C LEU A 198 -3.62 19.20 -1.79
N ARG A 199 -4.36 19.78 -2.74
CA ARG A 199 -5.84 19.87 -2.68
C ARG A 199 -6.55 18.52 -2.58
N GLU A 200 -5.88 17.43 -2.95
CA GLU A 200 -6.38 16.06 -2.86
C GLU A 200 -6.10 15.39 -1.51
N ALA A 201 -5.37 16.06 -0.63
CA ALA A 201 -5.01 15.57 0.70
C ALA A 201 -5.97 16.07 1.81
N THR A 202 -6.93 16.92 1.50
CA THR A 202 -7.87 17.48 2.47
C THR A 202 -8.95 16.48 2.90
N ASP A 203 -9.56 16.70 4.06
CA ASP A 203 -10.71 15.91 4.55
C ASP A 203 -11.89 15.92 3.56
N GLY A 204 -12.15 17.06 2.90
CA GLY A 204 -13.18 17.14 1.87
C GLY A 204 -12.86 16.28 0.64
N ALA A 205 -11.58 16.19 0.25
CA ALA A 205 -11.15 15.28 -0.82
C ALA A 205 -11.25 13.82 -0.37
N MET A 206 -10.92 13.52 0.88
CA MET A 206 -11.09 12.18 1.44
C MET A 206 -12.56 11.77 1.47
N ALA A 207 -13.46 12.65 1.91
CA ALA A 207 -14.89 12.39 1.90
C ALA A 207 -15.42 12.04 0.49
N ARG A 208 -14.99 12.79 -0.54
CA ARG A 208 -15.36 12.50 -1.94
C ARG A 208 -14.83 11.14 -2.42
N LYS A 209 -13.59 10.79 -2.05
CA LYS A 209 -12.99 9.48 -2.41
C LYS A 209 -13.74 8.32 -1.76
N VAL A 210 -14.07 8.45 -0.48
CA VAL A 210 -14.86 7.45 0.25
C VAL A 210 -16.28 7.33 -0.31
N ALA A 211 -16.91 8.45 -0.70
CA ALA A 211 -18.22 8.41 -1.36
C ALA A 211 -18.19 7.62 -2.68
N ILE A 212 -17.15 7.81 -3.51
CA ILE A 212 -16.95 7.03 -4.74
C ILE A 212 -16.78 5.54 -4.44
N LEU A 213 -16.03 5.19 -3.38
CA LEU A 213 -15.85 3.80 -2.97
C LEU A 213 -17.18 3.18 -2.50
N ARG A 214 -17.96 3.89 -1.68
CA ARG A 214 -19.27 3.44 -1.20
C ARG A 214 -20.24 3.22 -2.34
N GLU A 215 -20.34 4.18 -3.25
CA GLU A 215 -21.20 4.07 -4.44
C GLU A 215 -20.80 2.84 -5.30
N ALA A 216 -19.50 2.66 -5.54
CA ALA A 216 -19.02 1.60 -6.44
C ALA A 216 -19.03 0.20 -5.82
N ALA A 217 -18.85 0.08 -4.51
CA ALA A 217 -18.83 -1.20 -3.79
C ALA A 217 -20.22 -1.64 -3.32
N GLY A 218 -21.16 -0.70 -3.15
CA GLY A 218 -22.50 -1.00 -2.59
C GLY A 218 -22.40 -1.71 -1.23
N GLU A 219 -23.13 -2.79 -1.07
CA GLU A 219 -23.13 -3.61 0.16
C GLU A 219 -21.74 -4.20 0.51
N SER A 220 -20.86 -4.34 -0.47
CA SER A 220 -19.50 -4.83 -0.25
C SER A 220 -18.59 -3.82 0.41
N PHE A 221 -18.99 -2.56 0.56
CA PHE A 221 -18.15 -1.50 1.13
C PHE A 221 -17.64 -1.84 2.53
N GLU A 222 -18.47 -2.43 3.38
CA GLU A 222 -18.10 -2.79 4.76
C GLU A 222 -17.02 -3.89 4.85
N ARG A 223 -16.76 -4.61 3.76
CA ARG A 223 -15.68 -5.59 3.65
C ARG A 223 -14.35 -4.97 3.24
N LEU A 224 -14.38 -3.77 2.65
CA LEU A 224 -13.19 -3.07 2.22
C LEU A 224 -12.43 -2.48 3.42
N GLU A 225 -11.18 -2.85 3.61
CA GLU A 225 -10.28 -2.18 4.55
C GLU A 225 -9.69 -0.94 3.88
N LEU A 226 -9.91 0.24 4.46
CA LEU A 226 -9.40 1.49 3.91
C LEU A 226 -8.03 1.82 4.52
N ASN A 227 -7.05 1.95 3.66
CA ASN A 227 -5.66 2.28 3.99
C ASN A 227 -5.30 3.68 3.47
N VAL A 228 -4.42 4.36 4.20
CA VAL A 228 -3.77 5.61 3.75
C VAL A 228 -2.26 5.55 3.98
N ILE A 229 -1.50 6.13 3.02
CA ILE A 229 -0.07 6.39 3.23
C ILE A 229 0.09 7.64 4.09
N VAL A 230 0.89 7.52 5.13
CA VAL A 230 1.31 8.66 5.94
C VAL A 230 2.63 9.19 5.38
N ALA A 231 2.58 10.37 4.81
CA ALA A 231 3.75 11.01 4.20
C ALA A 231 4.80 11.41 5.25
N ASP A 232 4.33 11.83 6.43
CA ASP A 232 5.21 12.15 7.57
C ASP A 232 4.48 11.96 8.90
N ALA A 233 5.23 11.54 9.94
CA ALA A 233 4.70 11.32 11.27
C ALA A 233 5.75 11.63 12.34
N GLY A 234 5.28 12.06 13.52
CA GLY A 234 6.12 12.30 14.68
C GLY A 234 5.29 12.60 15.93
N LEU A 235 5.80 12.16 17.08
CA LEU A 235 5.17 12.43 18.38
C LEU A 235 5.63 13.78 18.97
N ALA A 236 4.70 14.50 19.58
CA ALA A 236 5.04 15.70 20.34
C ALA A 236 5.94 15.33 21.52
N GLY A 237 7.02 16.10 21.71
CA GLY A 237 8.01 15.86 22.76
C GLY A 237 9.15 14.91 22.37
N SER A 238 9.17 14.35 21.16
CA SER A 238 10.27 13.51 20.66
C SER A 238 11.58 14.25 20.35
N GLY A 239 11.59 15.56 20.49
CA GLY A 239 12.73 16.42 20.14
C GLY A 239 12.90 16.68 18.64
N ARG A 240 12.11 16.03 17.79
CA ARG A 240 12.11 16.23 16.34
C ARG A 240 11.11 17.32 15.94
N PRO A 241 11.51 18.38 15.21
CA PRO A 241 10.57 19.39 14.78
C PRO A 241 9.48 18.80 13.89
N VAL A 242 8.22 19.18 14.14
CA VAL A 242 7.05 18.77 13.36
C VAL A 242 7.28 19.12 11.89
N GLY A 243 7.09 18.13 11.02
CA GLY A 243 7.13 18.35 9.58
C GLY A 243 8.53 18.52 8.98
N THR A 244 9.61 18.10 9.65
CA THR A 244 10.98 18.27 9.14
C THR A 244 11.14 17.71 7.72
N SER A 245 10.57 16.55 7.43
CA SER A 245 10.61 15.96 6.08
C SER A 245 9.66 16.68 5.12
N LEU A 246 8.52 17.14 5.61
CA LEU A 246 7.58 17.95 4.81
C LEU A 246 8.15 19.36 4.55
N LEU A 247 8.88 19.95 5.50
CA LEU A 247 9.58 21.21 5.32
C LEU A 247 10.69 21.11 4.27
N ALA A 248 11.39 19.97 4.20
CA ALA A 248 12.35 19.69 3.13
C ALA A 248 11.68 19.62 1.74
N ALA A 249 10.40 19.21 1.69
CA ALA A 249 9.58 19.26 0.46
C ALA A 249 8.97 20.63 0.17
N GLY A 250 9.13 21.62 1.09
CA GLY A 250 8.67 22.98 1.01
C GLY A 250 7.64 23.36 2.08
N LYS A 251 7.73 24.57 2.64
CA LYS A 251 6.83 25.05 3.70
C LYS A 251 5.35 24.91 3.35
N SER A 252 4.98 25.17 2.09
CA SER A 252 3.61 25.02 1.59
C SER A 252 3.09 23.57 1.70
N VAL A 253 3.94 22.57 1.44
CA VAL A 253 3.57 21.14 1.56
C VAL A 253 3.30 20.79 3.01
N ALA A 254 4.17 21.21 3.93
CA ALA A 254 4.00 20.96 5.37
C ALA A 254 2.67 21.55 5.89
N THR A 255 2.40 22.81 5.58
CA THR A 255 1.20 23.52 6.02
C THR A 255 -0.09 22.87 5.53
N HIS A 256 -0.10 22.31 4.32
CA HIS A 256 -1.30 21.70 3.73
C HIS A 256 -1.52 20.24 4.17
N LEU A 257 -0.50 19.54 4.63
CA LEU A 257 -0.63 18.13 5.04
C LEU A 257 -0.88 17.95 6.54
N VAL A 258 -0.41 18.89 7.38
CA VAL A 258 -0.69 18.85 8.83
C VAL A 258 -2.20 18.90 9.08
N GLY A 259 -2.69 18.00 9.92
CA GLY A 259 -4.13 17.86 10.22
C GLY A 259 -4.90 16.99 9.23
N THR A 260 -4.28 16.54 8.12
CA THR A 260 -4.89 15.60 7.17
C THR A 260 -4.58 14.14 7.53
N PRO A 261 -5.27 13.15 6.94
CA PRO A 261 -4.93 11.73 7.14
C PRO A 261 -3.52 11.34 6.69
N PHE A 262 -2.87 12.16 5.88
CA PHE A 262 -1.56 11.90 5.29
C PHE A 262 -0.37 12.42 6.12
N ALA A 263 -0.62 13.07 7.26
CA ALA A 263 0.41 13.49 8.20
C ALA A 263 -0.09 13.36 9.64
N LEU A 264 0.70 12.73 10.50
CA LEU A 264 0.35 12.44 11.89
C LEU A 264 1.34 13.13 12.83
N TYR A 265 0.88 14.19 13.50
CA TYR A 265 1.68 14.93 14.48
C TYR A 265 0.84 15.28 15.72
N GLY A 266 1.35 14.98 16.88
CA GLY A 266 0.69 15.26 18.16
C GLY A 266 1.15 14.36 19.28
N THR A 267 0.52 14.44 20.44
CA THR A 267 0.67 13.43 21.50
C THR A 267 -0.04 12.14 21.11
N VAL A 268 0.27 11.02 21.76
CA VAL A 268 -0.42 9.74 21.54
C VAL A 268 -1.94 9.91 21.68
N GLY A 269 -2.42 10.59 22.74
CA GLY A 269 -3.85 10.82 22.96
C GLY A 269 -4.48 11.64 21.83
N GLN A 270 -3.85 12.76 21.41
CA GLN A 270 -4.36 13.58 20.30
C GLN A 270 -4.45 12.80 18.99
N LEU A 271 -3.45 11.95 18.72
CA LEU A 271 -3.44 11.10 17.53
C LEU A 271 -4.49 9.99 17.62
N SER A 272 -4.64 9.34 18.78
CA SER A 272 -5.68 8.32 19.00
C SER A 272 -7.07 8.90 18.70
N ASP A 273 -7.42 10.04 19.31
CA ASP A 273 -8.70 10.71 19.07
C ASP A 273 -8.88 11.09 17.59
N ALA A 274 -7.80 11.53 16.93
CA ALA A 274 -7.87 11.90 15.52
C ALA A 274 -8.07 10.69 14.61
N LEU A 275 -7.41 9.57 14.89
CA LEU A 275 -7.56 8.34 14.12
C LEU A 275 -8.94 7.70 14.34
N GLU A 276 -9.46 7.70 15.57
CA GLU A 276 -10.81 7.23 15.88
C GLU A 276 -11.87 8.06 15.13
N ARG A 277 -11.81 9.39 15.19
CA ARG A 277 -12.72 10.26 14.41
C ARG A 277 -12.63 10.00 12.91
N ARG A 278 -11.44 9.71 12.36
CA ARG A 278 -11.27 9.39 10.94
C ARG A 278 -11.83 8.01 10.58
N ARG A 279 -11.70 7.04 11.47
CA ARG A 279 -12.33 5.72 11.31
C ARG A 279 -13.84 5.84 11.31
N ASP A 280 -14.41 6.58 12.25
CA ASP A 280 -15.87 6.78 12.34
C ASP A 280 -16.41 7.53 11.12
N ARG A 281 -15.69 8.55 10.66
CA ARG A 281 -16.13 9.40 9.54
C ARG A 281 -15.90 8.79 8.17
N PHE A 282 -14.77 8.13 7.98
CA PHE A 282 -14.28 7.69 6.67
C PHE A 282 -14.12 6.17 6.55
N GLY A 283 -14.10 5.43 7.64
CA GLY A 283 -13.81 4.01 7.66
C GLY A 283 -12.30 3.69 7.58
N ILE A 284 -11.41 4.67 7.74
CA ILE A 284 -9.96 4.46 7.64
C ILE A 284 -9.45 3.80 8.91
N SER A 285 -8.93 2.58 8.79
CA SER A 285 -8.39 1.80 9.92
C SER A 285 -6.93 1.37 9.72
N TYR A 286 -6.41 1.42 8.49
CA TYR A 286 -5.06 0.98 8.18
C TYR A 286 -4.17 2.17 7.77
N TYR A 287 -3.10 2.40 8.53
CA TYR A 287 -2.16 3.51 8.31
C TYR A 287 -0.78 2.97 7.95
N ALA A 288 -0.27 3.31 6.76
CA ALA A 288 1.08 2.95 6.32
C ALA A 288 2.06 4.08 6.67
N LEU A 289 2.88 3.87 7.71
CA LEU A 289 3.81 4.85 8.27
C LEU A 289 5.17 4.83 7.54
N PRO A 290 5.87 5.96 7.45
CA PRO A 290 7.21 5.97 6.87
C PRO A 290 8.24 5.34 7.80
N SER A 291 9.25 4.63 7.24
CA SER A 291 10.28 3.93 8.01
C SER A 291 11.06 4.79 9.00
N ARG A 292 11.21 6.09 8.71
CA ARG A 292 11.88 7.03 9.63
C ARG A 292 11.12 7.28 10.93
N ALA A 293 9.83 6.96 10.96
CA ALA A 293 8.97 7.09 12.14
C ALA A 293 8.72 5.75 12.84
N LEU A 294 9.39 4.67 12.43
CA LEU A 294 9.17 3.31 12.92
C LEU A 294 9.21 3.24 14.45
N ASP A 295 10.29 3.71 15.07
CA ASP A 295 10.45 3.67 16.53
C ASP A 295 9.69 4.80 17.22
N GLU A 296 9.66 5.99 16.64
CA GLU A 296 9.00 7.16 17.22
C GLU A 296 7.50 6.96 17.39
N MET A 297 6.87 6.23 16.44
CA MET A 297 5.42 5.97 16.48
C MET A 297 5.04 4.69 17.25
N ALA A 298 6.00 3.97 17.84
CA ALA A 298 5.74 2.77 18.63
C ALA A 298 4.65 2.95 19.70
N PRO A 299 4.65 4.03 20.52
CA PRO A 299 3.61 4.23 21.53
C PRO A 299 2.19 4.37 20.95
N LEU A 300 2.04 4.93 19.76
CA LEU A 300 0.74 5.02 19.09
C LEU A 300 0.31 3.65 18.54
N VAL A 301 1.24 2.90 17.95
CA VAL A 301 0.98 1.54 17.46
C VAL A 301 0.53 0.64 18.60
N GLU A 302 1.27 0.64 19.72
CA GLU A 302 0.94 -0.14 20.93
C GLU A 302 -0.42 0.25 21.53
N ALA A 303 -0.77 1.54 21.49
CA ALA A 303 -2.03 2.04 22.04
C ALA A 303 -3.26 1.64 21.22
N LEU A 304 -3.15 1.52 19.88
CA LEU A 304 -4.30 1.40 19.00
C LEU A 304 -4.37 0.10 18.19
N ALA A 305 -3.24 -0.61 17.96
CA ALA A 305 -3.26 -1.81 17.13
C ALA A 305 -4.26 -2.85 17.65
N GLY A 306 -5.14 -3.32 16.76
CA GLY A 306 -6.16 -4.33 17.09
C GLY A 306 -7.43 -3.80 17.74
N ARG A 307 -7.54 -2.49 18.04
CA ARG A 307 -8.73 -1.86 18.64
C ARG A 307 -9.78 -1.45 17.63
#